data_18dbfe2e766f357c768818c013ca24c1
#
_entry.id   18dbfe2e766f357c768818c013ca24c1
#
_cell.length_a   1.000
_cell.length_b   1.000
_cell.length_c   1.000
_cell.angle_alpha   90.00
_cell.angle_beta   90.00
_cell.angle_gamma   90.00
#
_symmetry.space_group_name_H-M   'P 1'
#
loop_
_entity.id
_entity.type
_entity.pdbx_description
1 polymer ?
#
loop_
_entity_poly.entity_id
_entity_poly.type
_entity_poly.pdbx_seq_one_letter_code
_entity_poly.pdbx_strand_id
1 'polypeptide(L)'
;MRPSQHSSETHNSDEWISVADLMAGLLMLFALLVIATLVQLKQIEEESRNKRVLVIQALQEQFNANKISAQINPETGDITLLDSILFVVGKSKLTDDGIKFLEEFIPVYGKTLFKDSQISDEITRIIIEGHTSSEGGVSHNMSLSLARAESVYQFIEGNMWRTTQATPPLGDGHTWVETWVDTFPEQPEFMEKIQISGRGMLDSNKDMPAKEDRKVLFRMQFKSDEAFKMFLK
;
A
#
# COMPACT_ATOMS: atom_id res chain seq x y z
N MET A 1 72.00 -16.59 -51.54
CA MET A 1 71.05 -17.34 -50.65
C MET A 1 70.46 -16.41 -49.60
N ARG A 2 69.18 -16.08 -49.70
CA ARG A 2 68.47 -15.38 -48.68
C ARG A 2 67.59 -16.38 -47.94
N PRO A 3 67.57 -16.43 -46.60
CA PRO A 3 66.64 -17.28 -45.89
C PRO A 3 65.25 -16.56 -45.81
N SER A 4 64.22 -17.33 -46.03
CA SER A 4 62.85 -16.98 -46.02
C SER A 4 62.37 -16.69 -44.56
N GLN A 5 62.02 -15.41 -44.28
CA GLN A 5 61.28 -15.03 -43.13
C GLN A 5 59.74 -15.07 -43.45
N HIS A 6 59.08 -16.21 -43.26
CA HIS A 6 57.63 -16.31 -43.49
C HIS A 6 56.95 -17.32 -42.54
N SER A 7 57.24 -17.30 -41.23
CA SER A 7 56.55 -18.20 -40.31
C SER A 7 56.10 -17.61 -38.97
N SER A 8 56.34 -16.31 -38.72
CA SER A 8 55.95 -15.72 -37.43
C SER A 8 54.66 -14.87 -37.45
N GLU A 9 54.19 -14.50 -38.65
CA GLU A 9 52.99 -13.64 -38.75
C GLU A 9 51.66 -14.43 -38.69
N THR A 10 51.65 -15.69 -39.14
CA THR A 10 50.43 -16.53 -39.13
C THR A 10 50.07 -17.02 -37.73
N HIS A 11 51.05 -17.26 -36.87
CA HIS A 11 50.81 -17.78 -35.53
C HIS A 11 50.13 -16.71 -34.61
N ASN A 12 50.51 -15.46 -34.78
CA ASN A 12 49.92 -14.34 -33.99
C ASN A 12 48.49 -14.05 -34.41
N SER A 13 48.10 -14.21 -35.68
CA SER A 13 46.74 -13.99 -36.17
C SER A 13 45.73 -15.01 -35.64
N ASP A 14 46.15 -16.28 -35.51
CA ASP A 14 45.29 -17.38 -35.03
C ASP A 14 44.99 -17.26 -33.53
N GLU A 15 45.94 -16.77 -32.73
CA GLU A 15 45.75 -16.49 -31.32
C GLU A 15 44.73 -15.37 -31.09
N TRP A 16 44.78 -14.28 -31.86
CA TRP A 16 43.81 -13.19 -31.77
C TRP A 16 42.40 -13.58 -32.18
N ILE A 17 42.24 -14.46 -33.16
CA ILE A 17 40.97 -15.02 -33.60
C ILE A 17 40.34 -15.87 -32.47
N SER A 18 41.17 -16.72 -31.83
CA SER A 18 40.71 -17.53 -30.69
C SER A 18 40.25 -16.70 -29.49
N VAL A 19 40.97 -15.62 -29.18
CA VAL A 19 40.61 -14.70 -28.11
C VAL A 19 39.33 -13.94 -28.46
N ALA A 20 39.20 -13.49 -29.71
CA ALA A 20 37.99 -12.79 -30.17
C ALA A 20 36.75 -13.67 -30.12
N ASP A 21 36.85 -14.95 -30.48
CA ASP A 21 35.77 -15.92 -30.41
C ASP A 21 35.35 -16.22 -28.96
N LEU A 22 36.32 -16.37 -28.05
CA LEU A 22 36.06 -16.51 -26.62
C LEU A 22 35.34 -15.27 -26.04
N MET A 23 35.79 -14.07 -26.43
CA MET A 23 35.15 -12.82 -26.00
C MET A 23 33.76 -12.69 -26.58
N ALA A 24 33.55 -13.07 -27.85
CA ALA A 24 32.21 -13.05 -28.46
C ALA A 24 31.27 -14.03 -27.79
N GLY A 25 31.73 -15.23 -27.46
CA GLY A 25 30.98 -16.24 -26.73
C GLY A 25 30.60 -15.76 -25.31
N LEU A 26 31.53 -15.13 -24.58
CA LEU A 26 31.30 -14.56 -23.27
C LEU A 26 30.28 -13.42 -23.33
N LEU A 27 30.38 -12.55 -24.34
CA LEU A 27 29.48 -11.43 -24.55
C LEU A 27 28.05 -11.91 -24.88
N MET A 28 27.95 -12.97 -25.71
CA MET A 28 26.67 -13.61 -26.02
C MET A 28 26.01 -14.22 -24.77
N LEU A 29 26.81 -14.91 -23.94
CA LEU A 29 26.35 -15.50 -22.68
C LEU A 29 25.88 -14.41 -21.71
N PHE A 30 26.64 -13.32 -21.61
CA PHE A 30 26.23 -12.16 -20.80
C PHE A 30 24.95 -11.51 -21.31
N ALA A 31 24.81 -11.33 -22.64
CA ALA A 31 23.61 -10.80 -23.25
C ALA A 31 22.38 -11.69 -22.96
N LEU A 32 22.52 -13.01 -23.05
CA LEU A 32 21.46 -13.96 -22.71
C LEU A 32 21.08 -13.88 -21.23
N LEU A 33 22.05 -13.74 -20.32
CA LEU A 33 21.81 -13.55 -18.89
C LEU A 33 21.02 -12.26 -18.63
N VAL A 34 21.40 -11.16 -19.27
CA VAL A 34 20.70 -9.88 -19.14
C VAL A 34 19.26 -10.00 -19.66
N ILE A 35 19.06 -10.62 -20.81
CA ILE A 35 17.69 -10.83 -21.34
C ILE A 35 16.87 -11.71 -20.40
N ALA A 36 17.43 -12.79 -19.89
CA ALA A 36 16.74 -13.68 -18.94
C ALA A 36 16.31 -12.94 -17.67
N THR A 37 17.20 -12.11 -17.10
CA THR A 37 16.87 -11.30 -15.91
C THR A 37 15.80 -10.25 -16.20
N LEU A 38 15.83 -9.60 -17.36
CA LEU A 38 14.80 -8.63 -17.75
C LEU A 38 13.43 -9.28 -17.93
N VAL A 39 13.39 -10.48 -18.52
CA VAL A 39 12.13 -11.25 -18.67
C VAL A 39 11.57 -11.65 -17.30
N GLN A 40 12.42 -12.11 -16.38
CA GLN A 40 11.99 -12.45 -15.01
C GLN A 40 11.45 -11.22 -14.27
N LEU A 41 12.12 -10.08 -14.35
CA LEU A 41 11.66 -8.85 -13.75
C LEU A 41 10.28 -8.43 -14.27
N LYS A 42 10.09 -8.54 -15.59
CA LYS A 42 8.80 -8.20 -16.21
C LYS A 42 7.68 -9.15 -15.77
N GLN A 43 7.95 -10.43 -15.63
CA GLN A 43 6.96 -11.40 -15.12
C GLN A 43 6.56 -11.08 -13.66
N ILE A 44 7.52 -10.78 -12.79
CA ILE A 44 7.25 -10.41 -11.39
C ILE A 44 6.39 -9.13 -11.33
N GLU A 45 6.68 -8.14 -12.17
CA GLU A 45 5.91 -6.90 -12.25
C GLU A 45 4.47 -7.15 -12.70
N GLU A 46 4.26 -7.98 -13.73
CA GLU A 46 2.94 -8.33 -14.23
C GLU A 46 2.10 -9.12 -13.20
N GLU A 47 2.69 -10.10 -12.53
CA GLU A 47 2.02 -10.86 -11.46
C GLU A 47 1.58 -9.94 -10.32
N SER A 48 2.46 -9.07 -9.87
CA SER A 48 2.17 -8.11 -8.82
C SER A 48 1.04 -7.14 -9.19
N ARG A 49 1.07 -6.64 -10.41
CA ARG A 49 0.02 -5.76 -10.93
C ARG A 49 -1.32 -6.47 -10.99
N ASN A 50 -1.34 -7.73 -11.42
CA ASN A 50 -2.56 -8.53 -11.49
C ASN A 50 -3.14 -8.78 -10.09
N LYS A 51 -2.32 -9.09 -9.10
CA LYS A 51 -2.76 -9.26 -7.71
C LYS A 51 -3.36 -7.98 -7.14
N ARG A 52 -2.73 -6.83 -7.38
CA ARG A 52 -3.29 -5.52 -6.97
C ARG A 52 -4.66 -5.26 -7.60
N VAL A 53 -4.83 -5.54 -8.89
CA VAL A 53 -6.11 -5.39 -9.57
C VAL A 53 -7.19 -6.27 -8.94
N LEU A 54 -6.87 -7.52 -8.59
CA LEU A 54 -7.81 -8.42 -7.92
C LEU A 54 -8.25 -7.87 -6.56
N VAL A 55 -7.32 -7.33 -5.76
CA VAL A 55 -7.64 -6.70 -4.47
C VAL A 55 -8.59 -5.51 -4.66
N ILE A 56 -8.30 -4.63 -5.62
CA ILE A 56 -9.12 -3.45 -5.91
C ILE A 56 -10.53 -3.86 -6.36
N GLN A 57 -10.65 -4.86 -7.23
CA GLN A 57 -11.93 -5.38 -7.68
C GLN A 57 -12.73 -5.98 -6.53
N ALA A 58 -12.11 -6.79 -5.68
CA ALA A 58 -12.75 -7.36 -4.51
C ALA A 58 -13.28 -6.28 -3.56
N LEU A 59 -12.49 -5.22 -3.31
CA LEU A 59 -12.91 -4.08 -2.50
C LEU A 59 -14.09 -3.34 -3.14
N GLN A 60 -14.05 -3.06 -4.44
CA GLN A 60 -15.15 -2.40 -5.15
C GLN A 60 -16.46 -3.20 -5.07
N GLU A 61 -16.38 -4.52 -5.28
CA GLU A 61 -17.55 -5.42 -5.18
C GLU A 61 -18.14 -5.41 -3.77
N GLN A 62 -17.29 -5.53 -2.73
CA GLN A 62 -17.73 -5.55 -1.34
C GLN A 62 -18.29 -4.20 -0.89
N PHE A 63 -17.70 -3.08 -1.30
CA PHE A 63 -18.22 -1.75 -0.98
C PHE A 63 -19.57 -1.50 -1.64
N ASN A 64 -19.73 -1.91 -2.89
CA ASN A 64 -21.01 -1.81 -3.59
C ASN A 64 -22.09 -2.69 -2.92
N ALA A 65 -21.75 -3.94 -2.57
CA ALA A 65 -22.67 -4.88 -1.92
C ALA A 65 -23.13 -4.37 -0.54
N ASN A 66 -22.25 -3.73 0.22
CA ASN A 66 -22.53 -3.21 1.56
C ASN A 66 -22.91 -1.71 1.55
N LYS A 67 -23.06 -1.09 0.38
CA LYS A 67 -23.42 0.34 0.21
C LYS A 67 -22.46 1.31 0.90
N ILE A 68 -21.19 0.97 0.96
CA ILE A 68 -20.14 1.79 1.57
C ILE A 68 -19.74 2.89 0.60
N SER A 69 -19.90 4.14 1.01
CA SER A 69 -19.53 5.32 0.23
C SER A 69 -18.08 5.70 0.48
N ALA A 70 -17.14 4.98 -0.13
CA ALA A 70 -15.71 5.29 -0.11
C ALA A 70 -15.15 5.36 -1.53
N GLN A 71 -14.17 6.24 -1.76
CA GLN A 71 -13.50 6.37 -3.07
C GLN A 71 -12.26 5.50 -3.07
N ILE A 72 -12.20 4.59 -4.05
CA ILE A 72 -11.03 3.72 -4.27
C ILE A 72 -10.26 4.25 -5.47
N ASN A 73 -8.96 4.47 -5.30
CA ASN A 73 -8.07 4.78 -6.42
C ASN A 73 -7.84 3.49 -7.25
N PRO A 74 -8.20 3.47 -8.53
CA PRO A 74 -8.11 2.25 -9.36
C PRO A 74 -6.67 1.81 -9.67
N GLU A 75 -5.68 2.68 -9.47
CA GLU A 75 -4.27 2.38 -9.76
C GLU A 75 -3.52 1.90 -8.51
N THR A 76 -3.76 2.56 -7.37
CA THR A 76 -3.02 2.28 -6.13
C THR A 76 -3.80 1.41 -5.16
N GLY A 77 -5.13 1.41 -5.23
CA GLY A 77 -6.01 0.78 -4.26
C GLY A 77 -6.24 1.62 -3.00
N ASP A 78 -5.67 2.81 -2.92
CA ASP A 78 -5.84 3.71 -1.78
C ASP A 78 -7.31 4.11 -1.63
N ILE A 79 -7.80 4.08 -0.39
CA ILE A 79 -9.19 4.44 -0.09
C ILE A 79 -9.23 5.81 0.56
N THR A 80 -10.02 6.70 -0.02
CA THR A 80 -10.22 8.05 0.47
C THR A 80 -11.52 8.17 1.25
N LEU A 81 -11.43 8.59 2.51
CA LEU A 81 -12.54 8.95 3.37
C LEU A 81 -12.53 10.46 3.60
N LEU A 82 -13.64 11.12 3.30
CA LEU A 82 -13.76 12.57 3.45
C LEU A 82 -13.79 12.98 4.93
N ASP A 83 -13.01 14.00 5.28
CA ASP A 83 -12.93 14.60 6.61
C ASP A 83 -14.29 15.05 7.16
N SER A 84 -15.14 15.59 6.29
CA SER A 84 -16.46 16.11 6.66
C SER A 84 -17.42 15.05 7.19
N ILE A 85 -17.19 13.78 6.89
CA ILE A 85 -17.97 12.66 7.41
C ILE A 85 -17.39 12.24 8.76
N LEU A 86 -16.07 12.15 8.86
CA LEU A 86 -15.41 11.54 10.00
C LEU A 86 -15.26 12.48 11.20
N PHE A 87 -14.96 13.77 10.97
CA PHE A 87 -14.51 14.64 12.04
C PHE A 87 -15.34 15.92 12.22
N VAL A 88 -15.35 16.40 13.45
CA VAL A 88 -15.78 17.77 13.74
C VAL A 88 -14.83 18.77 13.08
N VAL A 89 -15.38 19.80 12.46
CA VAL A 89 -14.59 20.81 11.71
C VAL A 89 -13.42 21.36 12.54
N GLY A 90 -12.22 21.29 11.97
CA GLY A 90 -11.00 21.79 12.61
C GLY A 90 -10.50 20.95 13.79
N LYS A 91 -11.09 19.77 14.03
CA LYS A 91 -10.69 18.88 15.15
C LYS A 91 -10.36 17.48 14.64
N SER A 92 -9.80 16.67 15.54
CA SER A 92 -9.55 15.24 15.33
C SER A 92 -10.62 14.36 15.99
N LYS A 93 -11.60 14.94 16.70
CA LYS A 93 -12.67 14.18 17.32
C LYS A 93 -13.62 13.64 16.25
N LEU A 94 -13.86 12.32 16.26
CA LEU A 94 -14.85 11.68 15.41
C LEU A 94 -16.26 12.19 15.71
N THR A 95 -17.08 12.31 14.67
CA THR A 95 -18.51 12.57 14.77
C THR A 95 -19.27 11.26 15.01
N ASP A 96 -20.52 11.34 15.47
CA ASP A 96 -21.36 10.15 15.63
C ASP A 96 -21.62 9.45 14.28
N ASP A 97 -21.76 10.22 13.20
CA ASP A 97 -21.90 9.67 11.85
C ASP A 97 -20.58 9.04 11.35
N GLY A 98 -19.44 9.65 11.70
CA GLY A 98 -18.13 9.09 11.41
C GLY A 98 -17.87 7.77 12.14
N ILE A 99 -18.30 7.66 13.39
CA ILE A 99 -18.24 6.42 14.17
C ILE A 99 -19.08 5.33 13.49
N LYS A 100 -20.35 5.59 13.17
CA LYS A 100 -21.21 4.64 12.47
C LYS A 100 -20.64 4.20 11.13
N PHE A 101 -20.11 5.16 10.37
CA PHE A 101 -19.46 4.84 9.10
C PHE A 101 -18.27 3.91 9.27
N LEU A 102 -17.39 4.17 10.25
CA LEU A 102 -16.23 3.32 10.52
C LEU A 102 -16.64 1.93 11.05
N GLU A 103 -17.73 1.82 11.81
CA GLU A 103 -18.29 0.54 12.27
C GLU A 103 -18.71 -0.37 11.11
N GLU A 104 -19.24 0.22 10.04
CA GLU A 104 -19.61 -0.52 8.83
C GLU A 104 -18.40 -0.74 7.91
N PHE A 105 -17.56 0.27 7.73
CA PHE A 105 -16.45 0.26 6.78
C PHE A 105 -15.33 -0.71 7.20
N ILE A 106 -14.86 -0.62 8.46
CA ILE A 106 -13.65 -1.35 8.90
C ILE A 106 -13.81 -2.87 8.79
N PRO A 107 -14.92 -3.50 9.25
CA PRO A 107 -15.09 -4.94 9.10
C PRO A 107 -15.16 -5.40 7.64
N VAL A 108 -15.83 -4.64 6.78
CA VAL A 108 -15.90 -4.98 5.33
C VAL A 108 -14.54 -4.86 4.68
N TYR A 109 -13.82 -3.76 4.95
CA TYR A 109 -12.48 -3.53 4.44
C TYR A 109 -11.50 -4.61 4.91
N GLY A 110 -11.42 -4.85 6.21
CA GLY A 110 -10.51 -5.82 6.78
C GLY A 110 -10.78 -7.26 6.31
N LYS A 111 -12.04 -7.72 6.33
CA LYS A 111 -12.41 -9.02 5.79
C LYS A 111 -12.02 -9.20 4.33
N THR A 112 -12.26 -8.19 3.50
CA THR A 112 -11.94 -8.27 2.08
C THR A 112 -10.44 -8.48 1.88
N LEU A 113 -9.60 -7.87 2.72
CA LEU A 113 -8.15 -7.94 2.60
C LEU A 113 -7.54 -9.19 3.27
N PHE A 114 -8.14 -9.71 4.35
CA PHE A 114 -7.50 -10.72 5.20
C PHE A 114 -8.20 -12.07 5.24
N LYS A 115 -9.40 -12.21 4.64
CA LYS A 115 -10.09 -13.49 4.56
C LYS A 115 -9.39 -14.49 3.65
N ASP A 116 -8.75 -14.01 2.58
CA ASP A 116 -8.01 -14.82 1.62
C ASP A 116 -6.51 -14.63 1.81
N SER A 117 -5.80 -15.71 2.16
CA SER A 117 -4.35 -15.70 2.36
C SER A 117 -3.58 -15.26 1.11
N GLN A 118 -4.10 -15.51 -0.10
CA GLN A 118 -3.47 -15.05 -1.33
C GLN A 118 -3.47 -13.52 -1.45
N ILE A 119 -4.47 -12.85 -0.86
CA ILE A 119 -4.56 -11.40 -0.80
C ILE A 119 -3.77 -10.87 0.40
N SER A 120 -4.00 -11.42 1.61
CA SER A 120 -3.37 -10.92 2.83
C SER A 120 -1.86 -11.02 2.82
N ASP A 121 -1.32 -12.07 2.20
CA ASP A 121 0.12 -12.27 2.04
C ASP A 121 0.80 -11.23 1.15
N GLU A 122 0.07 -10.60 0.24
CA GLU A 122 0.60 -9.55 -0.63
C GLU A 122 0.62 -8.18 0.04
N ILE A 123 -0.17 -7.99 1.09
CA ILE A 123 -0.27 -6.73 1.81
C ILE A 123 0.74 -6.70 2.94
N THR A 124 1.72 -5.82 2.84
CA THR A 124 2.75 -5.64 3.89
C THR A 124 2.29 -4.69 4.97
N ARG A 125 1.56 -3.63 4.61
CA ARG A 125 1.10 -2.59 5.53
C ARG A 125 -0.16 -1.91 5.04
N ILE A 126 -0.92 -1.37 5.99
CA ILE A 126 -2.01 -0.44 5.77
C ILE A 126 -1.67 0.84 6.52
N ILE A 127 -1.48 1.94 5.80
CA ILE A 127 -1.15 3.22 6.41
C ILE A 127 -2.39 4.09 6.44
N ILE A 128 -2.83 4.47 7.63
CA ILE A 128 -3.89 5.46 7.84
C ILE A 128 -3.22 6.83 7.82
N GLU A 129 -3.41 7.57 6.74
CA GLU A 129 -2.82 8.90 6.55
C GLU A 129 -3.86 10.01 6.72
N GLY A 130 -3.62 10.92 7.65
CA GLY A 130 -4.41 12.13 7.77
C GLY A 130 -3.89 13.24 6.85
N HIS A 131 -4.80 13.97 6.21
CA HIS A 131 -4.51 15.13 5.36
C HIS A 131 -5.32 16.33 5.77
N THR A 132 -4.76 17.53 5.61
CA THR A 132 -5.43 18.82 5.85
C THR A 132 -5.36 19.68 4.60
N SER A 133 -6.24 20.70 4.53
CA SER A 133 -6.11 21.77 3.53
C SER A 133 -4.91 22.66 3.85
N SER A 134 -4.57 23.54 2.91
CA SER A 134 -3.49 24.53 3.08
C SER A 134 -3.82 25.68 4.05
N GLU A 135 -5.03 25.70 4.61
CA GLU A 135 -5.42 26.67 5.62
C GLU A 135 -4.69 26.45 6.94
N GLY A 136 -4.10 27.51 7.49
CA GLY A 136 -3.38 27.46 8.76
C GLY A 136 -1.89 27.24 8.64
N GLY A 137 -1.23 27.04 9.76
CA GLY A 137 0.24 26.86 9.82
C GLY A 137 0.66 25.42 9.57
N VAL A 138 1.86 25.23 8.97
CA VAL A 138 2.42 23.90 8.65
C VAL A 138 2.47 22.99 9.87
N SER A 139 2.98 23.48 11.00
CA SER A 139 3.10 22.69 12.22
C SER A 139 1.74 22.26 12.79
N HIS A 140 0.75 23.17 12.76
CA HIS A 140 -0.60 22.88 13.20
C HIS A 140 -1.24 21.80 12.30
N ASN A 141 -1.14 21.96 11.00
CA ASN A 141 -1.70 21.02 10.03
C ASN A 141 -1.05 19.63 10.12
N MET A 142 0.26 19.58 10.37
CA MET A 142 0.96 18.32 10.61
C MET A 142 0.44 17.61 11.87
N SER A 143 0.33 18.34 12.98
CA SER A 143 -0.20 17.79 14.23
C SER A 143 -1.66 17.36 14.10
N LEU A 144 -2.51 18.17 13.44
CA LEU A 144 -3.92 17.85 13.24
C LEU A 144 -4.12 16.62 12.36
N SER A 145 -3.35 16.51 11.28
CA SER A 145 -3.44 15.35 10.38
C SER A 145 -3.04 14.05 11.07
N LEU A 146 -1.96 14.09 11.87
CA LEU A 146 -1.54 12.93 12.66
C LEU A 146 -2.59 12.56 13.72
N ALA A 147 -3.13 13.54 14.45
CA ALA A 147 -4.16 13.32 15.47
C ALA A 147 -5.45 12.72 14.87
N ARG A 148 -5.78 13.02 13.62
CA ARG A 148 -6.91 12.41 12.90
C ARG A 148 -6.67 10.95 12.57
N ALA A 149 -5.50 10.64 12.03
CA ALA A 149 -5.10 9.25 11.78
C ALA A 149 -5.08 8.43 13.08
N GLU A 150 -4.58 9.02 14.15
CA GLU A 150 -4.57 8.42 15.49
C GLU A 150 -5.99 8.17 16.03
N SER A 151 -6.93 9.11 15.84
CA SER A 151 -8.31 8.94 16.29
C SER A 151 -9.02 7.77 15.58
N VAL A 152 -8.74 7.58 14.28
CA VAL A 152 -9.25 6.42 13.54
C VAL A 152 -8.61 5.13 14.06
N TYR A 153 -7.30 5.12 14.27
CA TYR A 153 -6.59 3.97 14.83
C TYR A 153 -7.11 3.58 16.21
N GLN A 154 -7.26 4.56 17.12
CA GLN A 154 -7.80 4.33 18.47
C GLN A 154 -9.24 3.80 18.44
N PHE A 155 -10.04 4.26 17.48
CA PHE A 155 -11.38 3.71 17.27
C PHE A 155 -11.32 2.23 16.89
N ILE A 156 -10.45 1.85 15.96
CA ILE A 156 -10.28 0.46 15.53
C ILE A 156 -9.77 -0.40 16.72
N GLU A 157 -8.73 0.05 17.40
CA GLU A 157 -8.15 -0.62 18.57
C GLU A 157 -9.16 -0.76 19.71
N GLY A 158 -9.89 0.30 20.04
CA GLY A 158 -10.88 0.30 21.11
C GLY A 158 -12.05 -0.65 20.86
N ASN A 159 -12.48 -0.83 19.61
CA ASN A 159 -13.50 -1.81 19.25
C ASN A 159 -12.95 -3.25 19.30
N MET A 160 -11.67 -3.45 19.03
CA MET A 160 -10.99 -4.74 19.17
C MET A 160 -10.99 -5.22 20.63
N TRP A 161 -10.60 -4.36 21.57
CA TRP A 161 -10.54 -4.73 22.99
C TRP A 161 -11.92 -4.92 23.63
N ARG A 162 -12.94 -4.21 23.16
CA ARG A 162 -14.33 -4.38 23.66
C ARG A 162 -14.91 -5.75 23.35
N THR A 163 -14.49 -6.38 22.29
CA THR A 163 -14.97 -7.72 21.91
C THR A 163 -14.32 -8.84 22.68
N THR A 164 -13.12 -8.64 23.26
CA THR A 164 -12.44 -9.66 24.08
C THR A 164 -12.81 -9.61 25.55
N GLN A 165 -13.41 -8.52 26.03
CA GLN A 165 -13.90 -8.38 27.41
C GLN A 165 -15.42 -8.10 27.38
N ALA A 166 -16.21 -9.08 27.71
CA ALA A 166 -17.65 -8.92 28.00
C ALA A 166 -17.83 -7.92 29.15
N THR A 167 -17.84 -6.63 28.85
CA THR A 167 -18.28 -5.60 29.81
C THR A 167 -19.78 -5.45 29.72
N PRO A 168 -20.48 -5.38 30.87
CA PRO A 168 -21.94 -5.23 30.90
C PRO A 168 -22.37 -3.93 30.22
N PRO A 169 -23.57 -3.87 29.64
CA PRO A 169 -24.07 -2.75 28.87
C PRO A 169 -24.06 -1.48 29.71
N LEU A 170 -23.41 -0.43 29.20
CA LEU A 170 -23.66 0.93 29.66
C LEU A 170 -25.13 1.25 29.35
N GLY A 171 -25.87 1.74 30.32
CA GLY A 171 -27.31 1.83 30.45
C GLY A 171 -28.14 2.58 29.40
N ASP A 172 -27.74 2.65 28.16
CA ASP A 172 -28.43 3.31 27.03
C ASP A 172 -29.01 2.33 25.98
N GLY A 173 -29.02 1.05 26.28
CA GLY A 173 -29.74 0.04 25.48
C GLY A 173 -29.12 -0.32 24.14
N HIS A 174 -27.94 0.17 23.82
CA HIS A 174 -27.21 -0.24 22.63
C HIS A 174 -26.31 -1.45 22.93
N THR A 175 -26.70 -2.60 22.43
CA THR A 175 -25.94 -3.84 22.47
C THR A 175 -24.81 -3.81 21.43
N TRP A 176 -23.64 -3.29 21.81
CA TRP A 176 -22.44 -3.20 20.96
C TRP A 176 -21.67 -4.53 20.86
N VAL A 177 -22.16 -5.59 21.52
CA VAL A 177 -21.33 -6.73 21.92
C VAL A 177 -21.18 -7.82 20.84
N GLU A 178 -22.02 -7.86 19.81
CA GLU A 178 -22.06 -9.01 18.89
C GLU A 178 -21.39 -8.80 17.54
N THR A 179 -20.94 -7.58 17.21
CA THR A 179 -20.70 -7.25 15.79
C THR A 179 -19.30 -7.54 15.26
N TRP A 180 -18.23 -7.34 16.03
CA TRP A 180 -16.88 -7.43 15.46
C TRP A 180 -16.19 -8.79 15.65
N VAL A 181 -16.37 -9.50 16.76
CA VAL A 181 -15.75 -10.85 16.97
C VAL A 181 -16.28 -11.86 15.96
N ASP A 182 -17.61 -11.93 15.81
CA ASP A 182 -18.23 -12.87 14.87
C ASP A 182 -18.17 -12.38 13.42
N THR A 183 -18.09 -11.07 13.22
CA THR A 183 -18.14 -10.46 11.92
C THR A 183 -16.77 -10.13 11.33
N PHE A 184 -15.70 -10.06 12.13
CA PHE A 184 -14.35 -9.75 11.67
C PHE A 184 -13.29 -10.56 12.43
N PRO A 185 -13.22 -11.88 12.21
CA PRO A 185 -12.24 -12.75 12.87
C PRO A 185 -10.78 -12.46 12.47
N GLU A 186 -10.55 -11.83 11.32
CA GLU A 186 -9.22 -11.46 10.81
C GLU A 186 -8.64 -10.18 11.46
N GLN A 187 -9.34 -9.62 12.43
CA GLN A 187 -8.97 -8.37 13.11
C GLN A 187 -7.53 -8.37 13.70
N PRO A 188 -7.01 -9.42 14.32
CA PRO A 188 -5.64 -9.41 14.84
C PRO A 188 -4.60 -9.20 13.75
N GLU A 189 -4.70 -9.90 12.61
CA GLU A 189 -3.78 -9.76 11.50
C GLU A 189 -3.88 -8.36 10.86
N PHE A 190 -5.09 -7.83 10.75
CA PHE A 190 -5.34 -6.47 10.28
C PHE A 190 -4.61 -5.43 11.14
N MET A 191 -4.71 -5.55 12.47
CA MET A 191 -4.07 -4.60 13.41
C MET A 191 -2.55 -4.65 13.35
N GLU A 192 -1.95 -5.80 13.18
CA GLU A 192 -0.50 -5.96 13.07
C GLU A 192 0.08 -5.20 11.85
N LYS A 193 -0.72 -5.03 10.80
CA LYS A 193 -0.29 -4.35 9.58
C LYS A 193 -0.64 -2.86 9.53
N ILE A 194 -1.37 -2.33 10.53
CA ILE A 194 -1.73 -0.91 10.55
C ILE A 194 -0.57 -0.02 11.01
N GLN A 195 -0.41 1.08 10.32
CA GLN A 195 0.45 2.20 10.70
C GLN A 195 -0.31 3.52 10.54
N ILE A 196 0.08 4.54 11.31
CA ILE A 196 -0.50 5.88 11.21
C ILE A 196 0.54 6.87 10.68
N SER A 197 0.08 7.85 9.93
CA SER A 197 0.89 8.93 9.38
C SER A 197 0.11 10.24 9.30
N GLY A 198 0.79 11.36 9.52
CA GLY A 198 0.25 12.69 9.26
C GLY A 198 0.99 13.31 8.08
N ARG A 199 0.25 13.79 7.07
CA ARG A 199 0.80 14.46 5.89
C ARG A 199 0.64 15.98 5.94
N GLY A 200 -0.18 16.47 6.86
CA GLY A 200 -0.49 17.90 6.94
C GLY A 200 -1.07 18.39 5.61
N MET A 201 -0.53 19.50 5.14
CA MET A 201 -0.94 20.15 3.88
C MET A 201 -0.01 19.85 2.69
N LEU A 202 0.85 18.82 2.77
CA LEU A 202 1.88 18.56 1.75
C LEU A 202 1.30 18.28 0.37
N ASP A 203 0.13 17.65 0.32
CA ASP A 203 -0.53 17.24 -0.92
C ASP A 203 -1.68 18.20 -1.30
N SER A 204 -1.86 19.32 -0.56
CA SER A 204 -2.89 20.32 -0.84
C SER A 204 -2.38 21.41 -1.77
N ASN A 205 -3.31 21.98 -2.56
CA ASN A 205 -2.99 23.17 -3.36
C ASN A 205 -2.85 24.38 -2.44
N LYS A 206 -1.67 25.01 -2.42
CA LYS A 206 -1.37 26.14 -1.55
C LYS A 206 -2.18 27.40 -1.90
N ASP A 207 -2.50 27.55 -3.17
CA ASP A 207 -3.15 28.76 -3.71
C ASP A 207 -4.68 28.65 -3.64
N MET A 208 -5.23 27.44 -3.57
CA MET A 208 -6.68 27.19 -3.54
C MET A 208 -7.01 26.05 -2.56
N PRO A 209 -7.17 26.38 -1.25
CA PRO A 209 -7.55 25.38 -0.25
C PRO A 209 -8.90 24.75 -0.61
N ALA A 210 -8.90 23.44 -0.80
CA ALA A 210 -10.11 22.69 -1.13
C ALA A 210 -10.59 21.83 0.04
N LYS A 211 -11.90 21.61 0.12
CA LYS A 211 -12.47 20.69 1.12
C LYS A 211 -12.01 19.25 0.88
N GLU A 212 -11.78 18.91 -0.36
CA GLU A 212 -11.32 17.60 -0.83
C GLU A 212 -9.88 17.28 -0.38
N ASP A 213 -9.08 18.31 -0.03
CA ASP A 213 -7.75 18.14 0.54
C ASP A 213 -7.80 17.55 1.95
N ARG A 214 -8.93 17.76 2.67
CA ARG A 214 -9.15 17.22 4.01
C ARG A 214 -9.74 15.84 3.93
N LYS A 215 -8.92 14.83 4.22
CA LYS A 215 -9.27 13.42 4.08
C LYS A 215 -8.46 12.54 5.02
N VAL A 216 -8.95 11.35 5.25
CA VAL A 216 -8.15 10.23 5.74
C VAL A 216 -7.99 9.24 4.59
N LEU A 217 -6.76 8.82 4.36
CA LEU A 217 -6.39 7.88 3.33
C LEU A 217 -6.01 6.55 3.98
N PHE A 218 -6.64 5.46 3.54
CA PHE A 218 -6.17 4.10 3.83
C PHE A 218 -5.32 3.66 2.66
N ARG A 219 -3.99 3.74 2.83
CA ARG A 219 -3.02 3.38 1.80
C ARG A 219 -2.53 1.98 2.01
N MET A 220 -2.69 1.13 0.99
CA MET A 220 -2.14 -0.21 1.00
C MET A 220 -0.71 -0.24 0.44
N GLN A 221 0.18 -0.94 1.14
CA GLN A 221 1.50 -1.28 0.63
C GLN A 221 1.56 -2.76 0.29
N PHE A 222 2.02 -3.06 -0.90
CA PHE A 222 2.17 -4.43 -1.40
C PHE A 222 3.64 -4.88 -1.32
N LYS A 223 3.88 -6.19 -1.25
CA LYS A 223 5.24 -6.76 -1.29
C LYS A 223 6.06 -6.27 -2.47
N SER A 224 5.41 -6.10 -3.62
CA SER A 224 6.03 -5.57 -4.82
C SER A 224 6.58 -4.16 -4.68
N ASP A 225 5.90 -3.30 -3.90
CA ASP A 225 6.35 -1.93 -3.68
C ASP A 225 7.66 -1.91 -2.87
N GLU A 226 7.87 -2.88 -1.99
CA GLU A 226 9.12 -3.03 -1.22
C GLU A 226 10.25 -3.63 -2.06
N ALA A 227 9.96 -4.64 -2.88
CA ALA A 227 10.93 -5.23 -3.78
C ALA A 227 11.51 -4.19 -4.74
N PHE A 228 10.68 -3.35 -5.34
CA PHE A 228 11.11 -2.29 -6.24
C PHE A 228 12.01 -1.24 -5.54
N LYS A 229 11.74 -0.90 -4.28
CA LYS A 229 12.58 0.01 -3.49
C LYS A 229 13.97 -0.55 -3.18
N MET A 230 14.11 -1.87 -3.07
CA MET A 230 15.42 -2.51 -2.86
C MET A 230 16.32 -2.46 -4.11
N PHE A 231 15.75 -2.47 -5.32
CA PHE A 231 16.50 -2.38 -6.56
C PHE A 231 16.96 -0.96 -6.92
N LEU A 232 16.36 0.07 -6.29
CA LEU A 232 16.71 1.49 -6.52
C LEU A 232 17.73 2.06 -5.52
N LYS A 233 18.18 1.26 -4.56
CA LYS A 233 19.26 1.59 -3.63
C LYS A 233 20.59 0.98 -4.06
#